data_6508a5ac2d7dc468e2a53e8e96688c83
#
_entry.id   6508a5ac2d7dc468e2a53e8e96688c83
#
_cell.length_a   1.000
_cell.length_b   1.000
_cell.length_c   1.000
_cell.angle_alpha   90.00
_cell.angle_beta   90.00
_cell.angle_gamma   90.00
#
_symmetry.space_group_name_H-M   'P 1'
#
loop_
_entity.id
_entity.type
_entity.pdbx_description
1 polymer ?
#
loop_
_entity_poly.entity_id
_entity_poly.type
_entity_poly.pdbx_seq_one_letter_code
_entity_poly.pdbx_strand_id
1 'polypeptide(L)'
;MSATAENRYADSLSGSWLAERLAVDPLKIEAMRRAGELIAVREPGSGDWHYPAWQFESWKPRRGVSRIVAAAREAGLDETRLYVVMTSPLGLTGNRKLADLLVEGREDEVIAAVRAAGP
;
A
#
# COMPACT_ATOMS: atom_id res chain seq x y z
N MET A 1 -3.51 -14.54 -22.92
CA MET A 1 -3.11 -14.69 -21.56
C MET A 1 -2.48 -13.42 -21.02
N SER A 2 -2.92 -12.98 -19.94
CA SER A 2 -2.47 -11.70 -19.43
C SER A 2 -1.55 -11.84 -18.25
N ALA A 3 -0.47 -12.61 -18.42
CA ALA A 3 0.51 -12.77 -17.38
C ALA A 3 1.01 -11.43 -16.86
N THR A 4 1.17 -10.47 -17.77
CA THR A 4 1.59 -9.12 -17.39
C THR A 4 0.57 -8.45 -16.47
N ALA A 5 -0.71 -8.58 -16.80
CA ALA A 5 -1.77 -8.00 -15.98
C ALA A 5 -1.84 -8.69 -14.62
N GLU A 6 -1.65 -10.00 -14.61
CA GLU A 6 -1.66 -10.76 -13.36
C GLU A 6 -0.51 -10.37 -12.45
N ASN A 7 0.64 -10.00 -13.03
CA ASN A 7 1.83 -9.64 -12.26
C ASN A 7 1.90 -8.18 -11.87
N ARG A 8 0.96 -7.38 -12.34
CA ARG A 8 0.97 -5.94 -12.08
C ARG A 8 0.99 -5.61 -10.59
N TYR A 9 0.20 -6.37 -9.83
CA TYR A 9 0.12 -6.21 -8.38
C TYR A 9 0.45 -7.53 -7.69
N ALA A 10 1.55 -8.15 -8.13
CA ALA A 10 1.95 -9.45 -7.61
C ALA A 10 2.23 -9.44 -6.12
N ASP A 11 2.57 -8.27 -5.58
CA ASP A 11 2.80 -8.10 -4.15
C ASP A 11 1.52 -7.80 -3.37
N SER A 12 0.37 -7.84 -4.02
CA SER A 12 -0.87 -7.36 -3.42
C SER A 12 -1.93 -8.46 -3.33
N LEU A 13 -2.82 -8.28 -2.38
CA LEU A 13 -3.85 -9.26 -2.03
C LEU A 13 -5.23 -8.69 -2.36
N SER A 14 -6.15 -9.56 -2.77
CA SER A 14 -7.53 -9.13 -2.97
C SER A 14 -8.20 -8.86 -1.61
N GLY A 15 -9.27 -8.07 -1.63
CA GLY A 15 -10.01 -7.78 -0.42
C GLY A 15 -10.64 -9.01 0.19
N SER A 16 -11.16 -9.93 -0.64
CA SER A 16 -11.78 -11.16 -0.13
C SER A 16 -10.76 -12.09 0.51
N TRP A 17 -9.60 -12.23 -0.11
CA TRP A 17 -8.54 -13.05 0.48
C TRP A 17 -8.10 -12.48 1.82
N LEU A 18 -7.93 -11.17 1.87
CA LEU A 18 -7.50 -10.47 3.08
C LEU A 18 -8.56 -10.62 4.18
N ALA A 19 -9.83 -10.44 3.84
CA ALA A 19 -10.91 -10.58 4.81
C ALA A 19 -10.93 -11.97 5.43
N GLU A 20 -10.72 -12.99 4.61
CA GLU A 20 -10.64 -14.36 5.08
C GLU A 20 -9.46 -14.57 6.02
N ARG A 21 -8.31 -14.04 5.63
CA ARG A 21 -7.09 -14.19 6.43
C ARG A 21 -7.19 -13.48 7.77
N LEU A 22 -7.84 -12.31 7.79
CA LEU A 22 -8.02 -11.54 9.01
C LEU A 22 -9.24 -11.99 9.81
N ALA A 23 -10.03 -12.90 9.24
CA ALA A 23 -11.26 -13.41 9.85
C ALA A 23 -12.26 -12.28 10.13
N VAL A 24 -12.44 -11.41 9.16
CA VAL A 24 -13.38 -10.30 9.25
C VAL A 24 -14.26 -10.26 8.01
N ASP A 25 -15.36 -9.53 8.10
CA ASP A 25 -16.26 -9.31 6.98
C ASP A 25 -15.53 -8.48 5.89
N PRO A 26 -15.72 -8.79 4.60
CA PRO A 26 -15.15 -7.96 3.53
C PRO A 26 -15.50 -6.48 3.65
N LEU A 27 -16.67 -6.14 4.18
CA LEU A 27 -17.05 -4.75 4.41
C LEU A 27 -16.15 -4.08 5.44
N LYS A 28 -15.59 -4.85 6.37
CA LYS A 28 -14.65 -4.32 7.34
C LYS A 28 -13.36 -3.87 6.65
N ILE A 29 -12.91 -4.64 5.65
CA ILE A 29 -11.72 -4.27 4.88
C ILE A 29 -11.96 -2.94 4.15
N GLU A 30 -13.14 -2.78 3.54
CA GLU A 30 -13.47 -1.52 2.88
C GLU A 30 -13.50 -0.36 3.86
N ALA A 31 -14.06 -0.58 5.03
CA ALA A 31 -14.13 0.46 6.06
C ALA A 31 -12.71 0.87 6.50
N MET A 32 -11.83 -0.09 6.68
CA MET A 32 -10.44 0.18 7.05
C MET A 32 -9.73 0.99 5.97
N ARG A 33 -9.94 0.64 4.71
CA ARG A 33 -9.36 1.38 3.59
C ARG A 33 -9.85 2.83 3.57
N ARG A 34 -11.16 3.02 3.71
CA ARG A 34 -11.74 4.37 3.69
C ARG A 34 -11.26 5.21 4.86
N ALA A 35 -11.07 4.56 6.00
CA ALA A 35 -10.58 5.24 7.20
C ALA A 35 -9.09 5.57 7.15
N GLY A 36 -8.39 5.13 6.10
CA GLY A 36 -6.96 5.40 5.99
C GLY A 36 -6.10 4.45 6.81
N GLU A 37 -6.62 3.29 7.16
CA GLU A 37 -5.90 2.30 7.96
C GLU A 37 -5.14 1.30 7.10
N LEU A 38 -5.39 1.29 5.79
CA LEU A 38 -4.74 0.36 4.86
C LEU A 38 -4.28 1.11 3.62
N ILE A 39 -3.12 0.70 3.10
CA ILE A 39 -2.65 1.11 1.79
C ILE A 39 -3.33 0.20 0.78
N ALA A 40 -3.93 0.79 -0.24
CA ALA A 40 -4.64 0.04 -1.27
C ALA A 40 -4.37 0.64 -2.63
N VAL A 41 -4.52 -0.16 -3.66
CA VAL A 41 -4.43 0.31 -5.04
C VAL A 41 -5.60 -0.27 -5.82
N ARG A 42 -6.17 0.55 -6.69
CA ARG A 42 -7.33 0.15 -7.48
C ARG A 42 -6.88 -0.30 -8.86
N GLU A 43 -7.32 -1.47 -9.27
CA GLU A 43 -6.95 -1.98 -10.58
C GLU A 43 -7.73 -1.26 -11.67
N PRO A 44 -7.05 -0.70 -12.67
CA PRO A 44 -7.73 -0.07 -13.80
C PRO A 44 -8.55 -1.12 -14.55
N GLY A 45 -9.72 -0.75 -14.99
CA GLY A 45 -10.59 -1.63 -15.73
C GLY A 45 -11.58 -2.35 -14.85
N SER A 46 -11.13 -3.24 -13.97
CA SER A 46 -12.03 -3.98 -13.10
C SER A 46 -12.52 -3.13 -11.93
N GLY A 47 -11.70 -2.19 -11.48
CA GLY A 47 -12.03 -1.38 -10.32
C GLY A 47 -11.84 -2.10 -9.00
N ASP A 48 -11.27 -3.30 -9.02
CA ASP A 48 -11.03 -4.06 -7.81
C ASP A 48 -9.89 -3.46 -7.00
N TRP A 49 -10.04 -3.52 -5.67
CA TRP A 49 -9.02 -3.03 -4.78
C TRP A 49 -8.04 -4.14 -4.41
N HIS A 50 -6.77 -3.81 -4.40
CA HIS A 50 -5.69 -4.71 -3.99
C HIS A 50 -4.95 -4.10 -2.83
N TYR A 51 -4.47 -4.94 -1.93
CA TYR A 51 -3.83 -4.50 -0.68
C TYR A 51 -2.42 -5.07 -0.64
N PRO A 52 -1.39 -4.23 -0.77
CA PRO A 52 0.00 -4.73 -0.74
C PRO A 52 0.30 -5.52 0.53
N ALA A 53 0.91 -6.68 0.35
CA ALA A 53 1.19 -7.57 1.46
C ALA A 53 2.25 -7.03 2.41
N TRP A 54 3.17 -6.22 1.91
CA TRP A 54 4.28 -5.69 2.70
C TRP A 54 3.84 -4.72 3.81
N GLN A 55 2.57 -4.27 3.78
CA GLN A 55 2.07 -3.41 4.85
C GLN A 55 1.65 -4.19 6.11
N PHE A 56 1.64 -5.51 6.03
CA PHE A 56 1.22 -6.34 7.16
C PHE A 56 2.39 -7.03 7.82
N GLU A 57 2.28 -7.21 9.13
CA GLU A 57 3.18 -8.04 9.91
C GLU A 57 2.30 -8.91 10.79
N SER A 58 2.44 -10.23 10.67
CA SER A 58 1.58 -11.18 11.39
C SER A 58 0.10 -10.86 11.17
N TRP A 59 -0.22 -10.47 9.94
CA TRP A 59 -1.57 -10.13 9.47
C TRP A 59 -2.21 -8.97 10.24
N LYS A 60 -1.38 -8.07 10.73
CA LYS A 60 -1.81 -6.79 11.26
C LYS A 60 -1.11 -5.69 10.46
N PRO A 61 -1.77 -4.55 10.23
CA PRO A 61 -1.07 -3.44 9.58
C PRO A 61 0.18 -3.06 10.38
N ARG A 62 1.27 -2.86 9.65
CA ARG A 62 2.52 -2.44 10.30
C ARG A 62 2.34 -1.08 10.94
N ARG A 63 3.15 -0.84 11.97
CA ARG A 63 3.20 0.46 12.61
C ARG A 63 3.52 1.52 11.56
N GLY A 64 2.77 2.61 11.59
CA GLY A 64 2.99 3.72 10.69
C GLY A 64 2.15 3.71 9.43
N VAL A 65 1.48 2.61 9.09
CA VAL A 65 0.68 2.55 7.86
C VAL A 65 -0.37 3.66 7.82
N SER A 66 -1.11 3.86 8.91
CA SER A 66 -2.13 4.91 8.96
C SER A 66 -1.52 6.30 8.77
N ARG A 67 -0.36 6.51 9.37
CA ARG A 67 0.35 7.81 9.24
C ARG A 67 0.83 8.03 7.82
N ILE A 68 1.26 6.97 7.14
CA ILE A 68 1.68 7.05 5.75
C ILE A 68 0.49 7.44 4.86
N VAL A 69 -0.66 6.81 5.06
CA VAL A 69 -1.85 7.14 4.30
C VAL A 69 -2.27 8.58 4.56
N ALA A 70 -2.25 9.01 5.82
CA ALA A 70 -2.59 10.39 6.16
C ALA A 70 -1.63 11.38 5.48
N ALA A 71 -0.34 11.09 5.51
CA ALA A 71 0.66 11.94 4.85
C ALA A 71 0.42 12.02 3.35
N ALA A 72 0.07 10.91 2.72
CA ALA A 72 -0.23 10.89 1.29
C ALA A 72 -1.44 11.76 0.96
N ARG A 73 -2.49 11.65 1.77
CA ARG A 73 -3.69 12.47 1.57
C ARG A 73 -3.40 13.95 1.71
N GLU A 74 -2.62 14.31 2.72
CA GLU A 74 -2.20 15.69 2.93
C GLU A 74 -1.36 16.21 1.77
N ALA A 75 -0.54 15.35 1.19
CA ALA A 75 0.32 15.71 0.08
C ALA A 75 -0.39 15.70 -1.28
N GLY A 76 -1.66 15.31 -1.32
CA GLY A 76 -2.42 15.27 -2.56
C GLY A 76 -2.18 14.03 -3.40
N LEU A 77 -1.66 12.97 -2.81
CA LEU A 77 -1.44 11.71 -3.51
C LEU A 77 -2.69 10.83 -3.38
N ASP A 78 -3.17 10.31 -4.51
CA ASP A 78 -4.22 9.30 -4.47
C ASP A 78 -3.61 7.93 -4.20
N GLU A 79 -4.46 6.92 -4.12
CA GLU A 79 -4.02 5.56 -3.78
C GLU A 79 -3.01 5.01 -4.79
N THR A 80 -3.26 5.22 -6.07
CA THR A 80 -2.35 4.73 -7.11
C THR A 80 -0.99 5.41 -7.02
N ARG A 81 -0.99 6.73 -6.80
CA ARG A 81 0.26 7.48 -6.68
C ARG A 81 1.03 7.04 -5.45
N LEU A 82 0.34 6.83 -4.33
CA LEU A 82 1.00 6.33 -3.13
C LEU A 82 1.64 4.97 -3.39
N TYR A 83 0.92 4.08 -4.04
CA TYR A 83 1.47 2.76 -4.36
C TYR A 83 2.73 2.88 -5.22
N VAL A 84 2.69 3.75 -6.24
CA VAL A 84 3.86 3.97 -7.10
C VAL A 84 5.03 4.51 -6.29
N VAL A 85 4.79 5.49 -5.42
CA VAL A 85 5.84 6.06 -4.58
C VAL A 85 6.45 4.99 -3.68
N MET A 86 5.62 4.15 -3.08
CA MET A 86 6.09 3.12 -2.16
C MET A 86 6.87 2.00 -2.84
N THR A 87 6.61 1.76 -4.13
CA THR A 87 7.20 0.62 -4.84
C THR A 87 8.24 1.01 -5.88
N SER A 88 8.52 2.29 -6.04
CA SER A 88 9.55 2.76 -6.97
C SER A 88 10.93 2.66 -6.34
N PRO A 89 11.95 2.31 -7.12
CA PRO A 89 13.32 2.24 -6.59
C PRO A 89 13.78 3.59 -6.04
N LEU A 90 14.53 3.53 -4.96
CA LEU A 90 15.12 4.71 -4.33
C LEU A 90 16.53 4.91 -4.85
N GLY A 91 16.80 6.11 -5.37
CA GLY A 91 18.13 6.46 -5.84
C GLY A 91 18.53 5.75 -7.11
N LEU A 92 19.78 5.91 -7.48
CA LEU A 92 20.32 5.45 -8.77
C LEU A 92 20.93 4.05 -8.71
N THR A 93 21.28 3.57 -7.55
CA THR A 93 22.09 2.37 -7.44
C THR A 93 21.43 1.23 -6.71
N GLY A 94 20.24 1.42 -6.17
CA GLY A 94 19.64 0.41 -5.34
C GLY A 94 18.32 -0.09 -5.89
N ASN A 95 17.94 -1.25 -5.41
CA ASN A 95 16.60 -1.79 -5.65
C ASN A 95 15.70 -1.56 -4.44
N ARG A 96 16.19 -0.79 -3.47
CA ARG A 96 15.41 -0.52 -2.28
C ARG A 96 14.25 0.41 -2.60
N LYS A 97 13.15 0.19 -1.89
CA LYS A 97 11.93 0.95 -2.05
C LYS A 97 11.46 1.44 -0.68
N LEU A 98 10.55 2.41 -0.67
CA LEU A 98 9.97 2.83 0.61
C LEU A 98 9.27 1.68 1.32
N ALA A 99 8.67 0.76 0.55
CA ALA A 99 8.07 -0.43 1.14
C ALA A 99 9.08 -1.23 1.96
N ASP A 100 10.33 -1.31 1.50
CA ASP A 100 11.39 -2.01 2.23
C ASP A 100 11.72 -1.30 3.55
N LEU A 101 11.75 0.03 3.51
CA LEU A 101 11.99 0.82 4.73
C LEU A 101 10.87 0.61 5.74
N LEU A 102 9.64 0.51 5.25
CA LEU A 102 8.51 0.23 6.13
C LEU A 102 8.66 -1.13 6.82
N VAL A 103 9.07 -2.15 6.07
CA VAL A 103 9.29 -3.49 6.60
C VAL A 103 10.40 -3.46 7.65
N GLU A 104 11.38 -2.57 7.50
CA GLU A 104 12.47 -2.41 8.45
C GLU A 104 12.10 -1.58 9.68
N GLY A 105 10.88 -1.05 9.73
CA GLY A 105 10.46 -0.24 10.86
C GLY A 105 10.87 1.22 10.77
N ARG A 106 11.29 1.68 9.59
CA ARG A 106 11.76 3.05 9.38
C ARG A 106 10.63 3.94 8.88
N GLU A 107 9.50 3.91 9.57
CA GLU A 107 8.29 4.60 9.13
C GLU A 107 8.45 6.11 9.04
N ASP A 108 9.27 6.72 9.91
CA ASP A 108 9.43 8.18 9.85
C ASP A 108 10.10 8.61 8.55
N GLU A 109 11.04 7.82 8.04
CA GLU A 109 11.69 8.12 6.76
C GLU A 109 10.71 7.94 5.62
N VAL A 110 9.85 6.92 5.71
CA VAL A 110 8.82 6.69 4.69
C VAL A 110 7.86 7.88 4.65
N ILE A 111 7.40 8.31 5.82
CA ILE A 111 6.46 9.43 5.90
C ILE A 111 7.05 10.71 5.31
N ALA A 112 8.32 10.99 5.63
CA ALA A 112 8.99 12.17 5.09
C ALA A 112 9.07 12.11 3.56
N ALA A 113 9.41 10.94 3.02
CA ALA A 113 9.51 10.76 1.57
C ALA A 113 8.15 10.90 0.89
N VAL A 114 7.10 10.37 1.51
CA VAL A 114 5.74 10.47 0.97
C VAL A 114 5.30 11.94 0.92
N ARG A 115 5.59 12.69 1.97
CA ARG A 115 5.27 14.11 2.00
C ARG A 115 5.99 14.87 0.90
N ALA A 116 7.24 14.50 0.65
CA ALA A 116 8.05 15.16 -0.37
C ALA A 116 7.63 14.78 -1.79
N ALA A 117 6.92 13.68 -1.96
CA ALA A 117 6.49 13.20 -3.27
C ALA A 117 5.22 13.87 -3.76
N GLY A 118 4.57 14.66 -2.95
CA GLY A 118 3.35 15.35 -3.32
C GLY A 118 3.57 16.33 -4.46
N PRO A 119 2.50 16.68 -5.18
CA PRO A 119 2.59 17.64 -6.29
C PRO A 119 2.96 19.03 -5.83
#